data_5c318f949f053c65a948d61eb0c35abb
#
_entry.id   5c318f949f053c65a948d61eb0c35abb
#
_cell.length_a   1.000
_cell.length_b   1.000
_cell.length_c   1.000
_cell.angle_alpha   90.00
_cell.angle_beta   90.00
_cell.angle_gamma   90.00
#
_symmetry.space_group_name_H-M   'P 1'
#
loop_
_entity.id
_entity.type
_entity.pdbx_description
1 polymer ?
#
loop_
_entity_poly.entity_id
_entity_poly.type
_entity_poly.pdbx_seq_one_letter_code
_entity_poly.pdbx_strand_id
1 'polypeptide(L)'
;LIRGTRSKVAKATHQARVKAGLKRMEVRMFQKFGLAAAAATLIGIGSSAHAVDCPVKLGAILPVSGPMGQVGERIAETGLFAVEQFNEAGGVLGCPVEYVLRDTQGQSAVGVDAAKSLVDLDGVQALIGAVSSGVSLPVLTSVAVPSKVVQVSCCSSSESFTALAEEGKTEGYWFRTYATNRSQSAIGAKLTVDSGFKKTAVIYVNTDFGVGLAKRFEQDIAKLGGSITSLVAYNESQQSYRAEVTKALEGNPDSLFLVAFPVDGATITREWLALGGTDNLIVNNSLRSDDYFQAVGAQFLQNMQGYDSAQPRLPSVDSFNEMFEARFESPPNGPGLHSVYDAVTVVLLAMEASGDMTGDSIRDNIRLVTSPEGVEVYPGPEGIARAKELLAEGKMIRYVGATGALSFDRNGDVQAPKMTWKLDGEENVETGYMSTAEVAELIRMLDG
;
A
#
# COMPACT_ATOMS: atom_id res chain seq x y z
N LEU A 1 -23.62 33.35 2.05
CA LEU A 1 -23.63 32.90 3.48
C LEU A 1 -24.38 31.57 3.73
N ILE A 2 -24.97 30.93 2.69
CA ILE A 2 -25.76 29.70 2.86
C ILE A 2 -25.02 28.41 2.36
N ARG A 3 -23.92 28.51 1.62
CA ARG A 3 -23.16 27.34 1.12
C ARG A 3 -22.12 26.78 2.10
N GLY A 4 -21.62 27.59 3.05
CA GLY A 4 -20.59 27.15 4.01
C GLY A 4 -21.08 26.24 5.17
N THR A 5 -22.36 26.25 5.45
CA THR A 5 -22.96 25.49 6.55
C THR A 5 -23.31 24.03 6.19
N ARG A 6 -23.56 23.73 4.91
CA ARG A 6 -23.89 22.36 4.48
C ARG A 6 -22.67 21.42 4.47
N SER A 7 -21.49 21.91 4.13
CA SER A 7 -20.25 21.10 4.10
C SER A 7 -19.80 20.70 5.52
N LYS A 8 -19.86 21.60 6.50
CA LYS A 8 -19.49 21.28 7.89
C LYS A 8 -20.45 20.31 8.58
N VAL A 9 -21.72 20.36 8.23
CA VAL A 9 -22.73 19.43 8.78
C VAL A 9 -22.59 18.05 8.17
N ALA A 10 -22.22 17.93 6.88
CA ALA A 10 -21.98 16.65 6.24
C ALA A 10 -20.74 15.93 6.79
N LYS A 11 -19.63 16.64 7.03
CA LYS A 11 -18.43 16.08 7.67
C LYS A 11 -18.67 15.62 9.12
N ALA A 12 -19.41 16.40 9.90
CA ALA A 12 -19.74 16.02 11.27
C ALA A 12 -20.69 14.81 11.34
N THR A 13 -21.61 14.67 10.39
CA THR A 13 -22.51 13.50 10.31
C THR A 13 -21.80 12.24 9.83
N HIS A 14 -20.79 12.36 8.97
CA HIS A 14 -20.00 11.22 8.53
C HIS A 14 -19.13 10.67 9.66
N GLN A 15 -18.36 11.51 10.37
CA GLN A 15 -17.57 11.10 11.53
C GLN A 15 -18.42 10.52 12.68
N ALA A 16 -19.62 11.06 12.90
CA ALA A 16 -20.54 10.53 13.88
C ALA A 16 -21.13 9.16 13.49
N ARG A 17 -21.34 8.92 12.19
CA ARG A 17 -21.80 7.63 11.67
C ARG A 17 -20.72 6.55 11.75
N VAL A 18 -19.44 6.89 11.48
CA VAL A 18 -18.32 5.95 11.62
C VAL A 18 -18.13 5.53 13.08
N LYS A 19 -18.12 6.49 14.03
CA LYS A 19 -18.06 6.17 15.48
C LYS A 19 -19.27 5.40 15.99
N ALA A 20 -20.47 5.65 15.47
CA ALA A 20 -21.67 4.93 15.84
C ALA A 20 -21.74 3.54 15.19
N GLY A 21 -21.16 3.36 14.02
CA GLY A 21 -21.01 2.06 13.34
C GLY A 21 -20.10 1.13 14.12
N LEU A 22 -18.93 1.59 14.54
CA LEU A 22 -17.99 0.84 15.36
C LEU A 22 -18.59 0.41 16.71
N LYS A 23 -19.29 1.33 17.39
CA LYS A 23 -19.94 1.02 18.68
C LYS A 23 -21.16 0.09 18.57
N ARG A 24 -21.87 0.08 17.44
CA ARG A 24 -22.98 -0.86 17.16
C ARG A 24 -22.51 -2.24 16.76
N MET A 25 -21.32 -2.37 16.20
CA MET A 25 -20.72 -3.67 15.85
C MET A 25 -20.31 -4.45 17.10
N GLU A 26 -19.70 -3.80 18.10
CA GLU A 26 -19.39 -4.45 19.38
C GLU A 26 -20.63 -5.02 20.10
N VAL A 27 -21.78 -4.33 20.04
CA VAL A 27 -23.00 -4.77 20.74
C VAL A 27 -23.80 -5.85 19.98
N ARG A 28 -23.72 -5.90 18.65
CA ARG A 28 -24.47 -6.90 17.86
C ARG A 28 -23.79 -8.27 17.75
N MET A 29 -22.46 -8.33 17.91
CA MET A 29 -21.73 -9.59 17.87
C MET A 29 -21.99 -10.46 19.12
N PHE A 30 -22.32 -9.87 20.27
CA PHE A 30 -22.62 -10.60 21.52
C PHE A 30 -24.03 -11.20 21.61
N GLN A 31 -24.96 -10.85 20.72
CA GLN A 31 -26.37 -11.29 20.85
C GLN A 31 -26.79 -12.47 19.96
N LYS A 32 -25.92 -13.02 19.10
CA LYS A 32 -26.30 -14.11 18.17
C LYS A 32 -25.70 -15.48 18.43
N PHE A 33 -24.87 -15.65 19.46
CA PHE A 33 -24.30 -16.96 19.81
C PHE A 33 -24.86 -17.49 21.15
N GLY A 34 -26.12 -17.83 21.16
CA GLY A 34 -26.77 -18.58 22.23
C GLY A 34 -27.62 -19.70 21.64
N LEU A 35 -27.33 -20.92 22.06
CA LEU A 35 -28.03 -22.20 21.86
C LEU A 35 -27.75 -22.99 20.56
N ALA A 36 -26.85 -23.96 20.71
CA ALA A 36 -27.10 -25.36 20.33
C ALA A 36 -25.96 -26.24 20.86
N ALA A 37 -26.09 -26.75 22.09
CA ALA A 37 -25.29 -27.85 22.62
C ALA A 37 -26.12 -29.12 22.50
N ALA A 38 -25.71 -30.06 21.63
CA ALA A 38 -26.20 -31.44 21.67
C ALA A 38 -24.99 -32.36 21.47
N ALA A 39 -24.75 -33.21 22.45
CA ALA A 39 -23.62 -34.12 22.57
C ALA A 39 -23.63 -35.25 21.52
N ALA A 40 -22.50 -35.50 20.89
CA ALA A 40 -22.18 -36.80 20.28
C ALA A 40 -20.72 -37.15 20.64
N THR A 41 -20.53 -38.05 21.55
CA THR A 41 -19.25 -38.61 21.97
C THR A 41 -18.82 -39.66 20.92
N LEU A 42 -17.87 -39.30 20.07
CA LEU A 42 -17.13 -40.26 19.22
C LEU A 42 -15.67 -40.14 19.59
N ILE A 43 -15.14 -41.24 20.19
CA ILE A 43 -13.72 -41.39 20.49
C ILE A 43 -12.98 -41.64 19.17
N GLY A 44 -12.37 -40.60 18.63
CA GLY A 44 -11.42 -40.64 17.54
C GLY A 44 -10.03 -40.38 18.09
N ILE A 45 -9.09 -41.24 17.76
CA ILE A 45 -7.66 -41.05 18.03
C ILE A 45 -7.22 -39.82 17.27
N GLY A 46 -7.25 -38.68 17.94
CA GLY A 46 -6.88 -37.38 17.36
C GLY A 46 -5.38 -37.16 17.45
N SER A 47 -4.72 -37.01 16.32
CA SER A 47 -3.50 -36.21 16.23
C SER A 47 -3.74 -34.89 16.96
N SER A 48 -2.83 -34.53 17.85
CA SER A 48 -2.89 -33.25 18.58
C SER A 48 -2.74 -32.11 17.56
N ALA A 49 -3.82 -31.74 16.89
CA ALA A 49 -3.89 -30.43 16.25
C ALA A 49 -3.78 -29.42 17.39
N HIS A 50 -2.75 -28.61 17.40
CA HIS A 50 -2.66 -27.47 18.28
C HIS A 50 -3.90 -26.62 17.98
N ALA A 51 -4.79 -26.50 18.97
CA ALA A 51 -5.97 -25.64 18.83
C ALA A 51 -5.46 -24.20 18.62
N VAL A 52 -5.83 -23.62 17.51
CA VAL A 52 -5.56 -22.19 17.25
C VAL A 52 -6.40 -21.37 18.22
N ASP A 53 -5.77 -20.46 18.94
CA ASP A 53 -6.49 -19.53 19.81
C ASP A 53 -7.35 -18.58 18.99
N CYS A 54 -8.66 -18.59 19.20
CA CYS A 54 -9.59 -17.66 18.54
C CYS A 54 -9.86 -16.41 19.40
N PRO A 55 -10.00 -15.23 18.78
CA PRO A 55 -9.82 -14.93 17.36
C PRO A 55 -8.35 -14.90 16.92
N VAL A 56 -8.09 -15.18 15.64
CA VAL A 56 -6.78 -14.93 15.02
C VAL A 56 -6.60 -13.43 14.88
N LYS A 57 -5.49 -12.88 15.37
CA LYS A 57 -5.23 -11.45 15.29
C LYS A 57 -4.24 -11.13 14.17
N LEU A 58 -4.65 -10.22 13.26
CA LEU A 58 -3.80 -9.63 12.24
C LEU A 58 -3.48 -8.20 12.61
N GLY A 59 -2.21 -7.88 12.83
CA GLY A 59 -1.77 -6.53 13.15
C GLY A 59 -1.70 -5.63 11.92
N ALA A 60 -2.08 -4.38 12.06
CA ALA A 60 -1.93 -3.37 11.02
C ALA A 60 -1.33 -2.08 11.58
N ILE A 61 -0.29 -1.56 10.93
CA ILE A 61 0.42 -0.33 11.27
C ILE A 61 0.31 0.63 10.09
N LEU A 62 -0.68 1.50 10.12
CA LEU A 62 -1.04 2.38 9.00
C LEU A 62 -1.17 3.84 9.46
N PRO A 63 -0.89 4.83 8.60
CA PRO A 63 -0.94 6.25 8.96
C PRO A 63 -2.37 6.79 8.80
N VAL A 64 -3.26 6.50 9.74
CA VAL A 64 -4.66 6.99 9.69
C VAL A 64 -4.80 8.42 10.24
N SER A 65 -3.69 9.07 10.53
CA SER A 65 -3.58 10.50 10.80
C SER A 65 -2.26 11.06 10.26
N GLY A 66 -2.02 12.38 10.39
CA GLY A 66 -0.82 13.04 9.90
C GLY A 66 -0.82 13.30 8.38
N PRO A 67 0.35 13.50 7.74
CA PRO A 67 0.46 13.94 6.34
C PRO A 67 -0.15 13.02 5.30
N MET A 68 -0.41 11.76 5.65
CA MET A 68 -1.02 10.74 4.80
C MET A 68 -2.38 10.26 5.34
N GLY A 69 -2.97 10.93 6.32
CA GLY A 69 -4.11 10.43 7.09
C GLY A 69 -5.27 9.91 6.24
N GLN A 70 -5.73 10.68 5.26
CA GLN A 70 -6.87 10.29 4.42
C GLN A 70 -6.54 9.08 3.52
N VAL A 71 -5.36 9.06 2.93
CA VAL A 71 -4.89 7.90 2.13
C VAL A 71 -4.75 6.67 3.02
N GLY A 72 -4.19 6.85 4.22
CA GLY A 72 -4.02 5.78 5.21
C GLY A 72 -5.35 5.24 5.75
N GLU A 73 -6.36 6.09 5.97
CA GLU A 73 -7.71 5.68 6.35
C GLU A 73 -8.34 4.77 5.28
N ARG A 74 -8.26 5.17 4.00
CA ARG A 74 -8.78 4.34 2.90
C ARG A 74 -8.04 3.01 2.76
N ILE A 75 -6.71 2.99 2.96
CA ILE A 75 -5.91 1.76 2.98
C ILE A 75 -6.36 0.88 4.16
N ALA A 76 -6.57 1.44 5.35
CA ALA A 76 -7.01 0.69 6.53
C ALA A 76 -8.42 0.08 6.34
N GLU A 77 -9.36 0.85 5.79
CA GLU A 77 -10.71 0.38 5.47
C GLU A 77 -10.69 -0.75 4.42
N THR A 78 -9.82 -0.64 3.42
CA THR A 78 -9.65 -1.70 2.39
C THR A 78 -9.01 -2.96 2.98
N GLY A 79 -8.05 -2.83 3.90
CA GLY A 79 -7.49 -3.97 4.62
C GLY A 79 -8.53 -4.66 5.51
N LEU A 80 -9.38 -3.89 6.19
CA LEU A 80 -10.51 -4.42 6.95
C LEU A 80 -11.51 -5.14 6.05
N PHE A 81 -11.79 -4.60 4.86
CA PHE A 81 -12.67 -5.24 3.89
C PHE A 81 -12.15 -6.63 3.47
N ALA A 82 -10.85 -6.80 3.26
CA ALA A 82 -10.26 -8.11 3.00
C ALA A 82 -10.46 -9.08 4.18
N VAL A 83 -10.31 -8.61 5.42
CA VAL A 83 -10.58 -9.40 6.63
C VAL A 83 -12.07 -9.77 6.75
N GLU A 84 -12.99 -8.84 6.46
CA GLU A 84 -14.42 -9.11 6.44
C GLU A 84 -14.77 -10.25 5.48
N GLN A 85 -14.22 -10.23 4.26
CA GLN A 85 -14.43 -11.28 3.25
C GLN A 85 -13.80 -12.63 3.67
N PHE A 86 -12.65 -12.60 4.31
CA PHE A 86 -12.02 -13.81 4.83
C PHE A 86 -12.86 -14.42 5.95
N ASN A 87 -13.43 -13.60 6.82
CA ASN A 87 -14.36 -14.03 7.88
C ASN A 87 -15.68 -14.57 7.32
N GLU A 88 -16.19 -14.00 6.23
CA GLU A 88 -17.36 -14.50 5.52
C GLU A 88 -17.10 -15.91 4.94
N ALA A 89 -15.87 -16.18 4.50
CA ALA A 89 -15.40 -17.49 4.07
C ALA A 89 -15.04 -18.45 5.24
N GLY A 90 -15.39 -18.11 6.49
CA GLY A 90 -15.20 -18.94 7.67
C GLY A 90 -13.89 -18.70 8.44
N GLY A 91 -13.25 -17.56 8.26
CA GLY A 91 -12.03 -17.16 8.98
C GLY A 91 -10.79 -17.98 8.65
N VAL A 92 -9.75 -17.92 9.48
CA VAL A 92 -8.52 -18.70 9.37
C VAL A 92 -8.60 -19.93 10.27
N LEU A 93 -8.42 -21.12 9.71
CA LEU A 93 -8.50 -22.39 10.44
C LEU A 93 -9.80 -22.52 11.27
N GLY A 94 -10.91 -21.93 10.77
CA GLY A 94 -12.20 -21.91 11.42
C GLY A 94 -12.35 -20.85 12.51
N CYS A 95 -11.35 -20.01 12.76
CA CYS A 95 -11.40 -18.90 13.71
C CYS A 95 -11.66 -17.57 13.01
N PRO A 96 -12.51 -16.69 13.56
CA PRO A 96 -12.65 -15.34 13.03
C PRO A 96 -11.33 -14.58 13.16
N VAL A 97 -11.05 -13.71 12.17
CA VAL A 97 -9.88 -12.83 12.16
C VAL A 97 -10.27 -11.48 12.75
N GLU A 98 -9.48 -10.99 13.69
CA GLU A 98 -9.56 -9.63 14.25
C GLU A 98 -8.46 -8.76 13.60
N TYR A 99 -8.86 -7.64 12.99
CA TYR A 99 -7.93 -6.67 12.41
C TYR A 99 -7.56 -5.61 13.45
N VAL A 100 -6.34 -5.73 14.00
CA VAL A 100 -5.88 -4.87 15.09
C VAL A 100 -5.06 -3.72 14.52
N LEU A 101 -5.71 -2.57 14.29
CA LEU A 101 -5.11 -1.38 13.70
C LEU A 101 -4.43 -0.49 14.76
N ARG A 102 -3.22 -0.01 14.45
CA ARG A 102 -2.50 1.04 15.19
C ARG A 102 -2.08 2.16 14.23
N ASP A 103 -2.34 3.41 14.65
CA ASP A 103 -1.96 4.60 13.88
C ASP A 103 -0.46 4.86 14.01
N THR A 104 0.23 4.97 12.87
CA THR A 104 1.66 5.32 12.82
C THR A 104 1.89 6.82 12.70
N GLN A 105 0.86 7.60 12.38
CA GLN A 105 0.95 9.04 12.08
C GLN A 105 1.95 9.38 10.96
N GLY A 106 2.42 8.37 10.20
CA GLY A 106 3.55 8.50 9.26
C GLY A 106 4.91 8.63 9.92
N GLN A 107 5.02 8.50 11.26
CA GLN A 107 6.24 8.71 12.03
C GLN A 107 6.91 7.40 12.41
N SER A 108 8.22 7.33 12.17
CA SER A 108 9.04 6.14 12.39
C SER A 108 8.99 5.62 13.84
N ALA A 109 9.20 6.51 14.84
CA ALA A 109 9.17 6.12 16.24
C ALA A 109 7.79 5.60 16.68
N VAL A 110 6.71 6.30 16.26
CA VAL A 110 5.32 5.88 16.55
C VAL A 110 5.02 4.52 15.91
N GLY A 111 5.48 4.30 14.67
CA GLY A 111 5.31 3.03 13.96
C GLY A 111 6.03 1.86 14.66
N VAL A 112 7.25 2.08 15.16
CA VAL A 112 8.01 1.06 15.93
C VAL A 112 7.29 0.73 17.25
N ASP A 113 6.82 1.74 17.99
CA ASP A 113 6.08 1.52 19.24
C ASP A 113 4.73 0.82 19.01
N ALA A 114 4.03 1.19 17.93
CA ALA A 114 2.80 0.53 17.49
C ALA A 114 3.04 -0.95 17.16
N ALA A 115 4.07 -1.25 16.39
CA ALA A 115 4.44 -2.63 16.04
C ALA A 115 4.82 -3.46 17.27
N LYS A 116 5.62 -2.91 18.18
CA LYS A 116 5.94 -3.57 19.45
C LYS A 116 4.70 -3.89 20.27
N SER A 117 3.77 -2.93 20.38
CA SER A 117 2.50 -3.16 21.09
C SER A 117 1.70 -4.31 20.47
N LEU A 118 1.60 -4.36 19.14
CA LEU A 118 0.91 -5.45 18.44
C LEU A 118 1.57 -6.81 18.69
N VAL A 119 2.90 -6.87 18.65
CA VAL A 119 3.64 -8.12 18.85
C VAL A 119 3.64 -8.55 20.31
N ASP A 120 4.01 -7.65 21.23
CA ASP A 120 4.28 -7.99 22.63
C ASP A 120 3.00 -8.11 23.47
N LEU A 121 1.96 -7.32 23.15
CA LEU A 121 0.73 -7.27 23.94
C LEU A 121 -0.45 -7.97 23.26
N ASP A 122 -0.61 -7.79 21.95
CA ASP A 122 -1.71 -8.41 21.20
C ASP A 122 -1.32 -9.80 20.66
N GLY A 123 -0.03 -10.14 20.59
CA GLY A 123 0.46 -11.46 20.20
C GLY A 123 0.36 -11.74 18.70
N VAL A 124 0.33 -10.70 17.84
CA VAL A 124 0.22 -10.90 16.40
C VAL A 124 1.50 -11.55 15.82
N GLN A 125 1.32 -12.41 14.83
CA GLN A 125 2.42 -13.10 14.13
C GLN A 125 2.65 -12.55 12.71
N ALA A 126 1.82 -11.60 12.28
CA ALA A 126 2.01 -10.87 11.05
C ALA A 126 1.52 -9.41 11.18
N LEU A 127 2.22 -8.53 10.47
CA LEU A 127 1.97 -7.10 10.41
C LEU A 127 1.70 -6.68 8.96
N ILE A 128 0.59 -6.00 8.74
CA ILE A 128 0.29 -5.30 7.49
C ILE A 128 0.78 -3.86 7.60
N GLY A 129 1.65 -3.45 6.69
CA GLY A 129 2.19 -2.07 6.67
C GLY A 129 3.73 -2.03 6.86
N ALA A 130 4.26 -0.84 7.13
CA ALA A 130 3.57 0.44 7.05
C ALA A 130 3.41 0.90 5.59
N VAL A 131 2.83 2.10 5.37
CA VAL A 131 2.72 2.70 4.04
C VAL A 131 4.05 3.33 3.62
N SER A 132 4.63 4.19 4.45
CA SER A 132 5.91 4.83 4.19
C SER A 132 7.10 3.90 4.44
N SER A 133 8.07 3.87 3.51
CA SER A 133 9.32 3.13 3.68
C SER A 133 10.12 3.58 4.90
N GLY A 134 10.10 4.88 5.22
CA GLY A 134 10.76 5.43 6.41
C GLY A 134 10.17 4.95 7.75
N VAL A 135 8.95 4.42 7.74
CA VAL A 135 8.32 3.75 8.90
C VAL A 135 8.52 2.24 8.83
N SER A 136 8.31 1.63 7.67
CA SER A 136 8.42 0.17 7.51
C SER A 136 9.82 -0.36 7.79
N LEU A 137 10.87 0.38 7.40
CA LEU A 137 12.25 -0.08 7.53
C LEU A 137 12.69 -0.23 9.00
N PRO A 138 12.51 0.77 9.88
CA PRO A 138 12.81 0.59 11.29
C PRO A 138 11.88 -0.40 12.00
N VAL A 139 10.62 -0.55 11.59
CA VAL A 139 9.75 -1.62 12.09
C VAL A 139 10.31 -2.99 11.73
N LEU A 140 10.68 -3.20 10.47
CA LEU A 140 11.26 -4.46 10.00
C LEU A 140 12.50 -4.83 10.82
N THR A 141 13.45 -3.90 10.93
CA THR A 141 14.77 -4.18 11.54
C THR A 141 14.75 -4.24 13.07
N SER A 142 13.82 -3.49 13.72
CA SER A 142 13.79 -3.39 15.19
C SER A 142 12.69 -4.23 15.85
N VAL A 143 11.69 -4.69 15.07
CA VAL A 143 10.55 -5.45 15.61
C VAL A 143 10.32 -6.75 14.83
N ALA A 144 10.00 -6.68 13.54
CA ALA A 144 9.52 -7.83 12.80
C ALA A 144 10.57 -8.95 12.73
N VAL A 145 11.78 -8.67 12.26
CA VAL A 145 12.86 -9.67 12.17
C VAL A 145 13.26 -10.20 13.56
N PRO A 146 13.56 -9.36 14.57
CA PRO A 146 13.95 -9.87 15.89
C PRO A 146 12.87 -10.71 16.59
N SER A 147 11.60 -10.42 16.34
CA SER A 147 10.46 -11.13 16.92
C SER A 147 9.96 -12.28 16.03
N LYS A 148 10.58 -12.51 14.88
CA LYS A 148 10.16 -13.50 13.87
C LYS A 148 8.69 -13.32 13.43
N VAL A 149 8.28 -12.10 13.21
CA VAL A 149 6.95 -11.70 12.75
C VAL A 149 7.01 -11.28 11.29
N VAL A 150 6.12 -11.80 10.46
CA VAL A 150 6.07 -11.44 9.04
C VAL A 150 5.55 -10.01 8.89
N GLN A 151 6.27 -9.18 8.13
CA GLN A 151 5.81 -7.85 7.73
C GLN A 151 5.53 -7.81 6.24
N VAL A 152 4.28 -7.48 5.86
CA VAL A 152 3.86 -7.32 4.46
C VAL A 152 3.39 -5.89 4.24
N SER A 153 4.12 -5.13 3.42
CA SER A 153 3.75 -3.76 3.09
C SER A 153 3.02 -3.66 1.76
N CYS A 154 1.94 -2.90 1.76
CA CYS A 154 1.17 -2.56 0.55
C CYS A 154 1.79 -1.46 -0.30
N CYS A 155 2.77 -0.74 0.22
CA CYS A 155 3.09 0.58 -0.35
C CYS A 155 4.58 0.95 -0.26
N SER A 156 5.36 0.37 0.63
CA SER A 156 6.79 0.67 0.82
C SER A 156 7.63 0.21 -0.36
N SER A 157 8.19 1.16 -1.10
CA SER A 157 8.85 0.91 -2.37
C SER A 157 10.37 1.12 -2.38
N SER A 158 10.99 1.54 -1.26
CA SER A 158 12.45 1.74 -1.18
C SER A 158 13.23 0.48 -1.57
N GLU A 159 14.31 0.67 -2.32
CA GLU A 159 15.24 -0.41 -2.65
C GLU A 159 16.09 -0.86 -1.45
N SER A 160 16.06 -0.13 -0.33
CA SER A 160 16.73 -0.54 0.91
C SER A 160 16.25 -1.90 1.42
N PHE A 161 14.97 -2.24 1.23
CA PHE A 161 14.44 -3.55 1.61
C PHE A 161 15.02 -4.68 0.77
N THR A 162 15.13 -4.46 -0.55
CA THR A 162 15.76 -5.40 -1.48
C THR A 162 17.23 -5.63 -1.09
N ALA A 163 17.97 -4.55 -0.80
CA ALA A 163 19.36 -4.65 -0.37
C ALA A 163 19.52 -5.42 0.96
N LEU A 164 18.67 -5.16 1.96
CA LEU A 164 18.65 -5.92 3.20
C LEU A 164 18.33 -7.42 3.00
N ALA A 165 17.43 -7.71 2.06
CA ALA A 165 17.09 -9.09 1.74
C ALA A 165 18.26 -9.80 1.03
N GLU A 166 18.96 -9.14 0.12
CA GLU A 166 20.16 -9.65 -0.56
C GLU A 166 21.31 -9.92 0.42
N GLU A 167 21.40 -9.09 1.47
CA GLU A 167 22.35 -9.28 2.57
C GLU A 167 21.89 -10.35 3.61
N GLY A 168 20.71 -10.95 3.41
CA GLY A 168 20.12 -11.92 4.34
C GLY A 168 19.56 -11.32 5.65
N LYS A 169 19.53 -9.98 5.78
CA LYS A 169 19.14 -9.29 7.00
C LYS A 169 17.63 -9.23 7.25
N THR A 170 16.82 -9.54 6.25
CA THR A 170 15.37 -9.67 6.43
C THR A 170 14.96 -11.04 6.96
N GLU A 171 15.86 -12.03 6.94
CA GLU A 171 15.60 -13.42 7.29
C GLU A 171 14.32 -13.99 6.63
N GLY A 172 13.87 -13.36 5.53
CA GLY A 172 12.66 -13.73 4.80
C GLY A 172 11.34 -13.21 5.42
N TYR A 173 11.38 -12.43 6.49
CA TYR A 173 10.18 -11.87 7.13
C TYR A 173 9.62 -10.61 6.46
N TRP A 174 10.22 -10.15 5.37
CA TRP A 174 9.76 -9.01 4.58
C TRP A 174 9.13 -9.44 3.27
N PHE A 175 7.95 -8.87 2.98
CA PHE A 175 7.27 -8.95 1.69
C PHE A 175 6.62 -7.61 1.36
N ARG A 176 6.38 -7.35 0.08
CA ARG A 176 5.58 -6.21 -0.37
C ARG A 176 4.74 -6.56 -1.60
N THR A 177 3.51 -6.10 -1.61
CA THR A 177 2.58 -6.24 -2.73
C THR A 177 2.59 -5.01 -3.65
N TYR A 178 3.61 -4.17 -3.53
CA TYR A 178 3.83 -2.95 -4.29
C TYR A 178 5.21 -2.95 -4.94
N ALA A 179 5.29 -2.44 -6.19
CA ALA A 179 6.55 -2.43 -6.93
C ALA A 179 7.56 -1.41 -6.38
N THR A 180 8.83 -1.69 -6.61
CA THR A 180 9.97 -0.93 -6.06
C THR A 180 10.15 0.45 -6.66
N ASN A 181 10.94 1.31 -6.01
CA ASN A 181 11.40 2.60 -6.52
C ASN A 181 12.11 2.47 -7.87
N ARG A 182 12.71 1.31 -8.16
CA ARG A 182 13.35 1.06 -9.46
C ARG A 182 12.39 1.29 -10.62
N SER A 183 11.19 0.73 -10.53
CA SER A 183 10.16 0.88 -11.56
C SER A 183 9.53 2.28 -11.54
N GLN A 184 9.39 2.90 -10.37
CA GLN A 184 8.86 4.25 -10.24
C GLN A 184 9.79 5.29 -10.88
N SER A 185 11.09 5.18 -10.63
CA SER A 185 12.09 6.04 -11.24
C SER A 185 12.10 5.92 -12.77
N ALA A 186 12.12 4.69 -13.27
CA ALA A 186 12.15 4.42 -14.70
C ALA A 186 10.96 5.07 -15.44
N ILE A 187 9.73 4.88 -14.92
CA ILE A 187 8.53 5.48 -15.53
C ILE A 187 8.49 7.01 -15.36
N GLY A 188 8.88 7.52 -14.18
CA GLY A 188 8.94 8.96 -13.92
C GLY A 188 9.94 9.67 -14.84
N ALA A 189 11.14 9.11 -15.03
CA ALA A 189 12.15 9.66 -15.95
C ALA A 189 11.70 9.60 -17.41
N LYS A 190 11.12 8.46 -17.83
CA LYS A 190 10.55 8.31 -19.17
C LYS A 190 9.43 9.33 -19.40
N LEU A 191 8.48 9.46 -18.49
CA LEU A 191 7.37 10.43 -18.59
C LEU A 191 7.90 11.86 -18.73
N THR A 192 8.90 12.23 -17.94
CA THR A 192 9.52 13.56 -17.98
C THR A 192 10.11 13.87 -19.35
N VAL A 193 10.91 12.94 -19.90
CA VAL A 193 11.57 13.13 -21.19
C VAL A 193 10.60 13.06 -22.37
N ASP A 194 9.63 12.14 -22.34
CA ASP A 194 8.58 12.02 -23.35
C ASP A 194 7.67 13.26 -23.41
N SER A 195 7.49 13.94 -22.28
CA SER A 195 6.81 15.24 -22.22
C SER A 195 7.63 16.41 -22.79
N GLY A 196 8.87 16.16 -23.23
CA GLY A 196 9.75 17.14 -23.83
C GLY A 196 10.58 17.95 -22.85
N PHE A 197 10.52 17.66 -21.56
CA PHE A 197 11.27 18.36 -20.51
C PHE A 197 12.73 17.91 -20.47
N LYS A 198 13.65 18.86 -20.37
CA LYS A 198 15.10 18.62 -20.44
C LYS A 198 15.84 19.05 -19.18
N LYS A 199 15.29 19.99 -18.43
CA LYS A 199 15.89 20.58 -17.24
C LYS A 199 14.91 20.47 -16.08
N THR A 200 15.07 19.46 -15.25
CA THR A 200 14.11 19.14 -14.18
C THR A 200 14.69 19.53 -12.82
N ALA A 201 13.95 20.32 -12.05
CA ALA A 201 14.17 20.44 -10.61
C ALA A 201 13.57 19.22 -9.91
N VAL A 202 14.19 18.74 -8.84
CA VAL A 202 13.67 17.66 -8.01
C VAL A 202 13.52 18.13 -6.59
N ILE A 203 12.30 18.05 -6.05
CA ILE A 203 12.03 18.24 -4.61
C ILE A 203 11.51 16.90 -4.09
N TYR A 204 12.12 16.40 -3.00
CA TYR A 204 11.79 15.08 -2.48
C TYR A 204 11.76 15.03 -0.96
N VAL A 205 10.85 14.23 -0.41
CA VAL A 205 10.76 13.97 1.03
C VAL A 205 12.02 13.27 1.54
N ASN A 206 12.57 13.77 2.65
CA ASN A 206 13.80 13.25 3.26
C ASN A 206 13.52 11.97 4.08
N THR A 207 13.09 10.93 3.40
CA THR A 207 12.85 9.59 3.96
C THR A 207 13.48 8.53 3.04
N ASP A 208 13.58 7.27 3.49
CA ASP A 208 14.11 6.17 2.65
C ASP A 208 13.40 6.07 1.30
N PHE A 209 12.09 6.34 1.25
CA PHE A 209 11.33 6.40 0.01
C PHE A 209 11.83 7.51 -0.91
N GLY A 210 11.81 8.76 -0.44
CA GLY A 210 12.07 9.92 -1.29
C GLY A 210 13.53 10.03 -1.71
N VAL A 211 14.45 9.76 -0.79
CA VAL A 211 15.91 9.76 -1.07
C VAL A 211 16.26 8.71 -2.14
N GLY A 212 15.74 7.49 -1.97
CA GLY A 212 15.99 6.40 -2.92
C GLY A 212 15.44 6.72 -4.31
N LEU A 213 14.19 7.18 -4.38
CA LEU A 213 13.54 7.52 -5.64
C LEU A 213 14.22 8.69 -6.36
N ALA A 214 14.56 9.76 -5.65
CA ALA A 214 15.19 10.95 -6.22
C ALA A 214 16.58 10.66 -6.80
N LYS A 215 17.40 9.90 -6.07
CA LYS A 215 18.74 9.51 -6.54
C LYS A 215 18.66 8.59 -7.77
N ARG A 216 17.69 7.68 -7.78
CA ARG A 216 17.51 6.80 -8.93
C ARG A 216 16.97 7.58 -10.14
N PHE A 217 16.04 8.49 -9.93
CA PHE A 217 15.53 9.37 -10.99
C PHE A 217 16.63 10.22 -11.63
N GLU A 218 17.57 10.77 -10.84
CA GLU A 218 18.73 11.50 -11.35
C GLU A 218 19.58 10.64 -12.33
N GLN A 219 19.78 9.37 -12.01
CA GLN A 219 20.51 8.44 -12.87
C GLN A 219 19.74 8.11 -14.16
N ASP A 220 18.45 7.81 -14.02
CA ASP A 220 17.61 7.36 -15.13
C ASP A 220 17.32 8.50 -16.11
N ILE A 221 17.02 9.71 -15.63
CA ILE A 221 16.77 10.86 -16.52
C ILE A 221 18.00 11.24 -17.33
N ALA A 222 19.20 11.13 -16.76
CA ALA A 222 20.44 11.38 -17.46
C ALA A 222 20.67 10.39 -18.62
N LYS A 223 20.33 9.12 -18.43
CA LYS A 223 20.41 8.08 -19.48
C LYS A 223 19.40 8.31 -20.60
N LEU A 224 18.29 8.97 -20.31
CA LEU A 224 17.27 9.34 -21.30
C LEU A 224 17.52 10.71 -21.97
N GLY A 225 18.63 11.38 -21.63
CA GLY A 225 19.04 12.66 -22.26
C GLY A 225 18.45 13.91 -21.60
N GLY A 226 17.81 13.78 -20.44
CA GLY A 226 17.44 14.91 -19.59
C GLY A 226 18.54 15.27 -18.59
N SER A 227 18.32 16.30 -17.79
CA SER A 227 19.27 16.75 -16.77
C SER A 227 18.55 17.30 -15.53
N ILE A 228 19.20 17.17 -14.37
CA ILE A 228 18.72 17.76 -13.11
C ILE A 228 19.35 19.13 -12.93
N THR A 229 18.52 20.15 -12.65
CA THR A 229 18.99 21.50 -12.29
C THR A 229 19.27 21.62 -10.81
N SER A 230 18.47 20.94 -9.99
CA SER A 230 18.57 20.97 -8.52
C SER A 230 17.97 19.69 -7.94
N LEU A 231 18.56 19.21 -6.85
CA LEU A 231 18.12 18.03 -6.10
C LEU A 231 17.95 18.46 -4.63
N VAL A 232 16.70 18.69 -4.18
CA VAL A 232 16.41 19.35 -2.91
C VAL A 232 15.56 18.46 -2.02
N ALA A 233 16.13 18.05 -0.87
CA ALA A 233 15.39 17.33 0.15
C ALA A 233 14.56 18.29 1.00
N TYR A 234 13.36 17.86 1.42
CA TYR A 234 12.56 18.55 2.44
C TYR A 234 12.21 17.59 3.60
N ASN A 235 12.05 18.13 4.80
CA ASN A 235 11.54 17.36 5.94
C ASN A 235 10.02 17.53 6.05
N GLU A 236 9.32 16.48 6.47
CA GLU A 236 7.86 16.46 6.56
C GLU A 236 7.33 17.45 7.61
N SER A 237 6.07 17.83 7.44
CA SER A 237 5.27 18.59 8.41
C SER A 237 5.81 19.99 8.72
N GLN A 238 6.49 20.64 7.77
CA GLN A 238 6.87 22.05 7.90
C GLN A 238 5.67 22.98 7.59
N GLN A 239 5.68 24.16 8.18
CA GLN A 239 4.66 25.19 7.89
C GLN A 239 4.88 25.86 6.53
N SER A 240 6.09 25.84 6.00
CA SER A 240 6.47 26.41 4.70
C SER A 240 7.71 25.73 4.15
N TYR A 241 7.77 25.62 2.84
CA TYR A 241 8.87 25.03 2.07
C TYR A 241 9.53 26.04 1.13
N ARG A 242 9.35 27.35 1.41
CA ARG A 242 9.88 28.43 0.53
C ARG A 242 11.37 28.38 0.35
N ALA A 243 12.13 27.93 1.35
CA ALA A 243 13.59 27.80 1.25
C ALA A 243 13.98 26.70 0.26
N GLU A 244 13.35 25.53 0.35
CA GLU A 244 13.54 24.40 -0.55
C GLU A 244 13.09 24.76 -1.96
N VAL A 245 11.93 25.39 -2.11
CA VAL A 245 11.40 25.82 -3.40
C VAL A 245 12.30 26.87 -4.05
N THR A 246 12.77 27.89 -3.30
CA THR A 246 13.70 28.91 -3.83
C THR A 246 14.98 28.26 -4.36
N LYS A 247 15.55 27.29 -3.62
CA LYS A 247 16.71 26.54 -4.05
C LYS A 247 16.42 25.68 -5.29
N ALA A 248 15.23 25.09 -5.37
CA ALA A 248 14.84 24.25 -6.51
C ALA A 248 14.64 25.07 -7.80
N LEU A 249 14.28 26.36 -7.72
CA LEU A 249 14.16 27.26 -8.87
C LEU A 249 15.49 27.70 -9.46
N GLU A 250 16.62 27.44 -8.75
CA GLU A 250 17.95 27.73 -9.30
C GLU A 250 18.21 26.90 -10.57
N GLY A 251 18.89 27.48 -11.55
CA GLY A 251 19.17 26.80 -12.82
C GLY A 251 18.04 26.86 -13.86
N ASN A 252 16.93 27.54 -13.54
CA ASN A 252 15.82 27.80 -14.45
C ASN A 252 15.25 26.51 -15.06
N PRO A 253 14.64 25.62 -14.26
CA PRO A 253 14.07 24.34 -14.69
C PRO A 253 12.86 24.56 -15.61
N ASP A 254 12.65 23.65 -16.55
CA ASP A 254 11.46 23.58 -17.41
C ASP A 254 10.37 22.63 -16.85
N SER A 255 10.70 21.87 -15.82
CA SER A 255 9.78 21.01 -15.08
C SER A 255 10.19 20.83 -13.62
N LEU A 256 9.22 20.41 -12.78
CA LEU A 256 9.45 19.94 -11.40
C LEU A 256 9.08 18.47 -11.30
N PHE A 257 10.01 17.62 -10.87
CA PHE A 257 9.72 16.27 -10.38
C PHE A 257 9.54 16.33 -8.87
N LEU A 258 8.29 16.14 -8.41
CA LEU A 258 7.92 16.25 -7.00
C LEU A 258 7.66 14.86 -6.40
N VAL A 259 8.47 14.50 -5.41
CA VAL A 259 8.31 13.27 -4.61
C VAL A 259 7.85 13.65 -3.22
N ALA A 260 6.55 13.59 -2.98
CA ALA A 260 5.94 14.12 -1.76
C ALA A 260 4.72 13.30 -1.33
N PHE A 261 4.27 13.55 -0.10
CA PHE A 261 2.97 13.11 0.40
C PHE A 261 1.93 14.25 0.23
N PRO A 262 0.62 13.95 0.24
CA PRO A 262 -0.41 14.90 -0.20
C PRO A 262 -0.38 16.27 0.48
N VAL A 263 -0.26 16.31 1.81
CA VAL A 263 -0.32 17.57 2.59
C VAL A 263 0.89 18.46 2.30
N ASP A 264 2.09 17.89 2.41
CA ASP A 264 3.34 18.61 2.15
C ASP A 264 3.46 18.97 0.67
N GLY A 265 3.13 18.03 -0.21
CA GLY A 265 3.12 18.23 -1.66
C GLY A 265 2.25 19.37 -2.10
N ALA A 266 1.05 19.52 -1.50
CA ALA A 266 0.16 20.64 -1.81
C ALA A 266 0.76 21.99 -1.40
N THR A 267 1.42 22.06 -0.24
CA THR A 267 2.09 23.28 0.20
C THR A 267 3.29 23.61 -0.69
N ILE A 268 4.12 22.62 -1.02
CA ILE A 268 5.26 22.78 -1.93
C ILE A 268 4.79 23.26 -3.31
N THR A 269 3.76 22.63 -3.87
CA THR A 269 3.23 23.01 -5.19
C THR A 269 2.71 24.44 -5.23
N ARG A 270 1.94 24.86 -4.21
CA ARG A 270 1.46 26.24 -4.12
C ARG A 270 2.60 27.24 -4.01
N GLU A 271 3.61 26.97 -3.20
CA GLU A 271 4.77 27.86 -3.05
C GLU A 271 5.64 27.86 -4.30
N TRP A 272 5.79 26.74 -5.00
CA TRP A 272 6.47 26.63 -6.28
C TRP A 272 5.82 27.53 -7.34
N LEU A 273 4.51 27.43 -7.52
CA LEU A 273 3.77 28.26 -8.46
C LEU A 273 3.78 29.74 -8.05
N ALA A 274 3.64 30.03 -6.75
CA ALA A 274 3.64 31.42 -6.24
C ALA A 274 5.02 32.11 -6.38
N LEU A 275 6.12 31.36 -6.41
CA LEU A 275 7.47 31.88 -6.62
C LEU A 275 7.90 31.90 -8.10
N GLY A 276 6.96 31.64 -9.03
CA GLY A 276 7.19 31.70 -10.47
C GLY A 276 7.76 30.42 -11.08
N GLY A 277 7.63 29.29 -10.39
CA GLY A 277 7.93 27.99 -10.96
C GLY A 277 6.95 27.62 -12.08
N THR A 278 7.39 26.80 -13.02
CA THR A 278 6.57 26.27 -14.10
C THR A 278 5.44 25.38 -13.58
N ASP A 279 4.31 25.33 -14.29
CA ASP A 279 3.21 24.42 -14.04
C ASP A 279 3.39 23.03 -14.67
N ASN A 280 4.54 22.78 -15.32
CA ASN A 280 4.97 21.46 -15.79
C ASN A 280 5.43 20.62 -14.60
N LEU A 281 4.51 19.88 -14.00
CA LEU A 281 4.76 19.06 -12.82
C LEU A 281 4.74 17.58 -13.20
N ILE A 282 5.75 16.84 -12.78
CA ILE A 282 5.75 15.38 -12.80
C ILE A 282 5.71 14.92 -11.34
N VAL A 283 4.69 14.16 -10.97
CA VAL A 283 4.44 13.82 -9.57
C VAL A 283 4.44 12.30 -9.33
N ASN A 284 4.89 11.91 -8.14
CA ASN A 284 4.87 10.51 -7.73
C ASN A 284 3.44 10.02 -7.41
N ASN A 285 3.29 8.71 -7.32
CA ASN A 285 2.03 8.02 -7.07
C ASN A 285 1.25 8.50 -5.83
N SER A 286 1.93 8.89 -4.74
CA SER A 286 1.28 9.35 -3.51
C SER A 286 0.46 10.63 -3.70
N LEU A 287 0.76 11.42 -4.73
CA LEU A 287 0.04 12.66 -5.08
C LEU A 287 -1.17 12.40 -5.99
N ARG A 288 -1.47 11.15 -6.34
CA ARG A 288 -2.74 10.75 -6.97
C ARG A 288 -3.84 10.69 -5.91
N SER A 289 -4.21 11.85 -5.38
CA SER A 289 -5.06 12.00 -4.20
C SER A 289 -5.96 13.21 -4.34
N ASP A 290 -7.25 13.04 -4.03
CA ASP A 290 -8.23 14.11 -4.04
C ASP A 290 -7.86 15.23 -3.07
N ASP A 291 -7.26 14.92 -1.91
CA ASP A 291 -6.77 15.91 -0.96
C ASP A 291 -5.72 16.83 -1.58
N TYR A 292 -4.78 16.26 -2.32
CA TYR A 292 -3.76 17.04 -3.01
C TYR A 292 -4.39 17.93 -4.09
N PHE A 293 -5.29 17.38 -4.90
CA PHE A 293 -5.94 18.13 -5.97
C PHE A 293 -6.80 19.27 -5.44
N GLN A 294 -7.57 19.03 -4.39
CA GLN A 294 -8.41 20.04 -3.74
C GLN A 294 -7.58 21.11 -3.01
N ALA A 295 -6.49 20.70 -2.34
CA ALA A 295 -5.65 21.61 -1.58
C ALA A 295 -4.84 22.57 -2.47
N VAL A 296 -4.42 22.13 -3.66
CA VAL A 296 -3.75 22.98 -4.65
C VAL A 296 -4.77 23.76 -5.46
N GLY A 297 -5.85 23.12 -5.87
CA GLY A 297 -6.85 23.56 -6.82
C GLY A 297 -6.59 23.00 -8.22
N ALA A 298 -7.53 22.19 -8.71
CA ALA A 298 -7.39 21.44 -9.96
C ALA A 298 -7.04 22.35 -11.17
N GLN A 299 -7.54 23.59 -11.19
CA GLN A 299 -7.26 24.55 -12.25
C GLN A 299 -5.76 24.92 -12.39
N PHE A 300 -4.95 24.71 -11.34
CA PHE A 300 -3.50 24.96 -11.36
C PHE A 300 -2.69 23.72 -11.71
N LEU A 301 -3.35 22.56 -11.88
CA LEU A 301 -2.72 21.26 -12.09
C LEU A 301 -2.98 20.68 -13.49
N GLN A 302 -3.49 21.48 -14.44
CA GLN A 302 -3.87 20.97 -15.77
C GLN A 302 -2.69 20.50 -16.63
N ASN A 303 -1.48 21.01 -16.36
CA ASN A 303 -0.23 20.57 -17.01
C ASN A 303 0.54 19.53 -16.17
N MET A 304 0.00 19.16 -15.02
CA MET A 304 0.58 18.12 -14.18
C MET A 304 0.35 16.74 -14.78
N GLN A 305 1.38 15.92 -14.72
CA GLN A 305 1.32 14.51 -15.03
C GLN A 305 1.87 13.69 -13.86
N GLY A 306 1.39 12.49 -13.70
CA GLY A 306 1.87 11.58 -12.66
C GLY A 306 1.97 10.16 -13.17
N TYR A 307 2.51 9.30 -12.34
CA TYR A 307 2.56 7.86 -12.58
C TYR A 307 2.13 7.09 -11.33
N ASP A 308 1.68 5.85 -11.54
CA ASP A 308 1.32 4.94 -10.45
C ASP A 308 1.53 3.48 -10.88
N SER A 309 1.37 2.54 -9.96
CA SER A 309 1.17 1.15 -10.31
C SER A 309 -0.18 1.00 -11.00
N ALA A 310 -0.16 0.36 -12.16
CA ALA A 310 -1.38 0.00 -12.86
C ALA A 310 -1.89 -1.35 -12.35
N GLN A 311 -3.14 -1.63 -12.63
CA GLN A 311 -3.70 -2.96 -12.45
C GLN A 311 -3.70 -3.68 -13.81
N PRO A 312 -3.34 -4.97 -13.87
CA PRO A 312 -3.47 -5.73 -15.11
C PRO A 312 -4.96 -5.88 -15.45
N ARG A 313 -5.26 -5.96 -16.74
CA ARG A 313 -6.63 -6.16 -17.20
C ARG A 313 -7.03 -7.64 -17.08
N LEU A 314 -7.44 -8.04 -15.89
CA LEU A 314 -7.77 -9.43 -15.53
C LEU A 314 -9.13 -9.50 -14.83
N PRO A 315 -9.87 -10.61 -15.00
CA PRO A 315 -11.15 -10.79 -14.30
C PRO A 315 -11.08 -10.69 -12.79
N SER A 316 -9.95 -11.06 -12.18
CA SER A 316 -9.71 -10.92 -10.73
C SER A 316 -9.69 -9.46 -10.27
N VAL A 317 -9.12 -8.57 -11.09
CA VAL A 317 -9.09 -7.13 -10.84
C VAL A 317 -10.48 -6.53 -10.98
N ASP A 318 -11.20 -6.90 -12.06
CA ASP A 318 -12.57 -6.44 -12.30
C ASP A 318 -13.49 -6.88 -11.14
N SER A 319 -13.38 -8.15 -10.72
CA SER A 319 -14.14 -8.66 -9.57
C SER A 319 -13.84 -7.91 -8.27
N PHE A 320 -12.57 -7.59 -7.98
CA PHE A 320 -12.24 -6.77 -6.83
C PHE A 320 -12.85 -5.37 -6.95
N ASN A 321 -12.74 -4.72 -8.11
CA ASN A 321 -13.26 -3.38 -8.34
C ASN A 321 -14.78 -3.33 -8.12
N GLU A 322 -15.53 -4.31 -8.65
CA GLU A 322 -16.97 -4.43 -8.45
C GLU A 322 -17.35 -4.61 -6.97
N MET A 323 -16.65 -5.50 -6.26
CA MET A 323 -16.88 -5.71 -4.82
C MET A 323 -16.53 -4.47 -4.00
N PHE A 324 -15.44 -3.80 -4.35
CA PHE A 324 -15.01 -2.57 -3.69
C PHE A 324 -16.04 -1.45 -3.90
N GLU A 325 -16.49 -1.24 -5.14
CA GLU A 325 -17.49 -0.22 -5.47
C GLU A 325 -18.83 -0.51 -4.79
N ALA A 326 -19.24 -1.77 -4.74
CA ALA A 326 -20.43 -2.17 -3.99
C ALA A 326 -20.33 -1.88 -2.47
N ARG A 327 -19.12 -1.97 -1.89
CA ARG A 327 -18.89 -1.76 -0.45
C ARG A 327 -18.71 -0.29 -0.08
N PHE A 328 -18.03 0.50 -0.92
CA PHE A 328 -17.60 1.87 -0.62
C PHE A 328 -18.32 2.95 -1.43
N GLU A 329 -19.23 2.57 -2.34
CA GLU A 329 -19.97 3.47 -3.23
C GLU A 329 -19.05 4.38 -4.08
N SER A 330 -17.83 3.93 -4.34
CA SER A 330 -16.81 4.63 -5.12
C SER A 330 -15.79 3.64 -5.68
N PRO A 331 -15.21 3.89 -6.86
CA PRO A 331 -14.17 3.04 -7.40
C PRO A 331 -12.89 3.08 -6.55
N PRO A 332 -12.03 2.02 -6.61
CA PRO A 332 -10.78 1.95 -5.85
C PRO A 332 -9.70 2.87 -6.43
N ASN A 333 -9.98 4.16 -6.54
CA ASN A 333 -9.04 5.18 -7.00
C ASN A 333 -8.08 5.59 -5.88
N GLY A 334 -6.79 5.62 -6.19
CA GLY A 334 -5.73 6.02 -5.28
C GLY A 334 -4.69 4.94 -5.02
N PRO A 335 -3.56 5.31 -4.44
CA PRO A 335 -2.44 4.40 -4.24
C PRO A 335 -2.73 3.35 -3.17
N GLY A 336 -2.26 2.12 -3.37
CA GLY A 336 -2.18 1.10 -2.34
C GLY A 336 -3.46 0.32 -2.04
N LEU A 337 -4.64 0.68 -2.57
CA LEU A 337 -5.91 0.01 -2.23
C LEU A 337 -5.93 -1.46 -2.67
N HIS A 338 -5.64 -1.73 -3.93
CA HIS A 338 -5.51 -3.09 -4.45
C HIS A 338 -4.41 -3.88 -3.71
N SER A 339 -3.28 -3.21 -3.46
CA SER A 339 -2.12 -3.84 -2.84
C SER A 339 -2.36 -4.21 -1.37
N VAL A 340 -3.09 -3.40 -0.59
CA VAL A 340 -3.38 -3.74 0.81
C VAL A 340 -4.39 -4.88 0.91
N TYR A 341 -5.37 -4.92 0.01
CA TYR A 341 -6.30 -6.03 -0.06
C TYR A 341 -5.55 -7.35 -0.29
N ASP A 342 -4.62 -7.36 -1.25
CA ASP A 342 -3.79 -8.52 -1.54
C ASP A 342 -2.80 -8.85 -0.42
N ALA A 343 -2.20 -7.86 0.23
CA ALA A 343 -1.31 -8.07 1.36
C ALA A 343 -2.02 -8.80 2.51
N VAL A 344 -3.22 -8.36 2.86
CA VAL A 344 -4.05 -9.01 3.88
C VAL A 344 -4.44 -10.43 3.44
N THR A 345 -4.96 -10.58 2.22
CA THR A 345 -5.44 -11.87 1.72
C THR A 345 -4.33 -12.91 1.65
N VAL A 346 -3.13 -12.54 1.15
CA VAL A 346 -1.99 -13.45 1.07
C VAL A 346 -1.51 -13.90 2.45
N VAL A 347 -1.46 -12.98 3.42
CA VAL A 347 -1.08 -13.33 4.80
C VAL A 347 -2.09 -14.30 5.41
N LEU A 348 -3.39 -14.04 5.26
CA LEU A 348 -4.42 -14.92 5.81
C LEU A 348 -4.46 -16.29 5.11
N LEU A 349 -4.22 -16.34 3.80
CA LEU A 349 -4.06 -17.62 3.08
C LEU A 349 -2.80 -18.38 3.52
N ALA A 350 -1.69 -17.67 3.79
CA ALA A 350 -0.48 -18.28 4.32
C ALA A 350 -0.70 -18.83 5.74
N MET A 351 -1.45 -18.13 6.59
CA MET A 351 -1.88 -18.60 7.90
C MET A 351 -2.76 -19.86 7.77
N GLU A 352 -3.73 -19.88 6.86
CA GLU A 352 -4.58 -21.05 6.59
C GLU A 352 -3.74 -22.25 6.12
N ALA A 353 -2.79 -22.02 5.20
CA ALA A 353 -1.93 -23.06 4.65
C ALA A 353 -0.91 -23.61 5.67
N SER A 354 -0.47 -22.80 6.62
CA SER A 354 0.54 -23.16 7.61
C SER A 354 0.05 -24.20 8.63
N GLY A 355 -1.23 -24.20 8.92
CA GLY A 355 -1.82 -25.06 9.96
C GLY A 355 -1.40 -24.68 11.39
N ASP A 356 -0.50 -23.72 11.54
CA ASP A 356 -0.09 -23.11 12.81
C ASP A 356 0.06 -21.60 12.65
N MET A 357 0.25 -20.88 13.76
CA MET A 357 0.25 -19.41 13.76
C MET A 357 1.64 -18.85 14.07
N THR A 358 2.72 -19.61 13.83
CA THR A 358 4.08 -19.09 14.01
C THR A 358 4.50 -18.22 12.82
N GLY A 359 5.28 -17.17 13.09
CA GLY A 359 5.77 -16.31 12.01
C GLY A 359 6.68 -17.05 11.03
N ASP A 360 7.43 -18.06 11.48
CA ASP A 360 8.24 -18.93 10.61
C ASP A 360 7.35 -19.66 9.60
N SER A 361 6.27 -20.29 10.07
CA SER A 361 5.36 -21.03 9.20
C SER A 361 4.60 -20.11 8.25
N ILE A 362 4.14 -18.94 8.71
CA ILE A 362 3.48 -17.94 7.85
C ILE A 362 4.44 -17.49 6.74
N ARG A 363 5.69 -17.11 7.09
CA ARG A 363 6.74 -16.72 6.14
C ARG A 363 6.93 -17.76 5.04
N ASP A 364 7.05 -19.01 5.42
CA ASP A 364 7.36 -20.10 4.50
C ASP A 364 6.19 -20.41 3.57
N ASN A 365 4.95 -20.11 3.99
CA ASN A 365 3.74 -20.37 3.21
C ASN A 365 3.34 -19.20 2.27
N ILE A 366 3.83 -17.95 2.45
CA ILE A 366 3.48 -16.83 1.56
C ILE A 366 3.77 -17.15 0.10
N ARG A 367 4.93 -17.72 -0.22
CA ARG A 367 5.29 -18.11 -1.59
C ARG A 367 4.54 -19.33 -2.09
N LEU A 368 4.12 -20.21 -1.20
CA LEU A 368 3.34 -21.40 -1.57
C LEU A 368 1.93 -21.05 -2.01
N VAL A 369 1.29 -20.09 -1.34
CA VAL A 369 -0.08 -19.64 -1.71
C VAL A 369 -0.11 -18.73 -2.94
N THR A 370 1.05 -18.28 -3.42
CA THR A 370 1.22 -17.47 -4.64
C THR A 370 2.02 -18.21 -5.72
N SER A 371 2.19 -19.52 -5.59
CA SER A 371 2.99 -20.34 -6.50
C SER A 371 2.43 -20.33 -7.92
N PRO A 372 3.25 -20.05 -8.95
CA PRO A 372 2.78 -20.07 -10.34
C PRO A 372 2.31 -21.45 -10.80
N GLU A 373 2.67 -22.52 -10.10
CA GLU A 373 2.28 -23.91 -10.39
C GLU A 373 0.96 -24.32 -9.71
N GLY A 374 0.41 -23.46 -8.82
CA GLY A 374 -0.80 -23.73 -8.05
C GLY A 374 -2.08 -23.54 -8.86
N VAL A 375 -3.19 -24.05 -8.32
CA VAL A 375 -4.55 -23.81 -8.86
C VAL A 375 -4.93 -22.36 -8.60
N GLU A 376 -5.39 -21.66 -9.64
CA GLU A 376 -5.78 -20.25 -9.52
C GLU A 376 -6.98 -20.07 -8.60
N VAL A 377 -6.86 -19.11 -7.68
CA VAL A 377 -7.93 -18.66 -6.79
C VAL A 377 -7.96 -17.12 -6.79
N TYR A 378 -9.12 -16.54 -6.54
CA TYR A 378 -9.39 -15.13 -6.81
C TYR A 378 -9.88 -14.39 -5.56
N PRO A 379 -9.92 -13.03 -5.58
CA PRO A 379 -10.50 -12.21 -4.51
C PRO A 379 -11.96 -12.56 -4.22
N GLY A 380 -12.40 -12.23 -3.01
CA GLY A 380 -13.78 -12.39 -2.57
C GLY A 380 -14.04 -13.67 -1.77
N PRO A 381 -15.17 -13.73 -1.05
CA PRO A 381 -15.48 -14.84 -0.16
C PRO A 381 -15.51 -16.20 -0.84
N GLU A 382 -16.04 -16.28 -2.06
CA GLU A 382 -16.11 -17.54 -2.84
C GLU A 382 -14.71 -18.03 -3.24
N GLY A 383 -13.83 -17.11 -3.71
CA GLY A 383 -12.46 -17.43 -4.08
C GLY A 383 -11.63 -17.86 -2.87
N ILE A 384 -11.80 -17.19 -1.73
CA ILE A 384 -11.16 -17.53 -0.46
C ILE A 384 -11.66 -18.91 0.03
N ALA A 385 -12.96 -19.17 -0.01
CA ALA A 385 -13.50 -20.48 0.37
C ALA A 385 -12.93 -21.59 -0.51
N ARG A 386 -12.83 -21.35 -1.84
CA ARG A 386 -12.21 -22.30 -2.76
C ARG A 386 -10.72 -22.53 -2.48
N ALA A 387 -9.98 -21.47 -2.12
CA ALA A 387 -8.60 -21.59 -1.71
C ALA A 387 -8.44 -22.50 -0.49
N LYS A 388 -9.30 -22.32 0.53
CA LYS A 388 -9.29 -23.13 1.76
C LYS A 388 -9.59 -24.61 1.47
N GLU A 389 -10.56 -24.89 0.61
CA GLU A 389 -10.85 -26.26 0.16
C GLU A 389 -9.63 -26.93 -0.48
N LEU A 390 -8.98 -26.24 -1.41
CA LEU A 390 -7.78 -26.75 -2.10
C LEU A 390 -6.63 -26.98 -1.14
N LEU A 391 -6.39 -26.06 -0.20
CA LEU A 391 -5.38 -26.21 0.84
C LEU A 391 -5.67 -27.40 1.76
N ALA A 392 -6.92 -27.61 2.17
CA ALA A 392 -7.34 -28.77 2.94
C ALA A 392 -7.15 -30.11 2.19
N GLU A 393 -7.23 -30.09 0.86
CA GLU A 393 -6.91 -31.22 -0.01
C GLU A 393 -5.40 -31.41 -0.22
N GLY A 394 -4.55 -30.57 0.37
CA GLY A 394 -3.09 -30.61 0.20
C GLY A 394 -2.62 -30.11 -1.18
N LYS A 395 -3.44 -29.35 -1.89
CA LYS A 395 -3.11 -28.79 -3.21
C LYS A 395 -2.44 -27.44 -3.07
N MET A 396 -1.49 -27.15 -3.95
CA MET A 396 -0.92 -25.80 -4.09
C MET A 396 -1.95 -24.85 -4.75
N ILE A 397 -1.98 -23.63 -4.29
CA ILE A 397 -2.80 -22.57 -4.86
C ILE A 397 -1.93 -21.47 -5.48
N ARG A 398 -2.51 -20.75 -6.41
CA ARG A 398 -1.98 -19.52 -7.00
C ARG A 398 -2.98 -18.41 -6.79
N TYR A 399 -2.72 -17.56 -5.81
CA TYR A 399 -3.57 -16.38 -5.62
C TYR A 399 -3.34 -15.36 -6.73
N VAL A 400 -4.38 -15.10 -7.50
CA VAL A 400 -4.46 -14.05 -8.54
C VAL A 400 -5.36 -12.96 -7.99
N GLY A 401 -4.75 -11.94 -7.38
CA GLY A 401 -5.42 -10.98 -6.54
C GLY A 401 -5.96 -9.74 -7.25
N ALA A 402 -6.23 -8.73 -6.47
CA ALA A 402 -6.64 -7.40 -6.91
C ALA A 402 -5.54 -6.68 -7.70
N THR A 403 -4.26 -7.01 -7.49
CA THR A 403 -3.12 -6.53 -8.28
C THR A 403 -2.72 -7.49 -9.40
N GLY A 404 -3.50 -8.55 -9.61
CA GLY A 404 -3.19 -9.65 -10.53
C GLY A 404 -2.42 -10.78 -9.88
N ALA A 405 -1.69 -11.57 -10.68
CA ALA A 405 -0.90 -12.67 -10.17
C ALA A 405 0.28 -12.17 -9.34
N LEU A 406 0.21 -12.35 -8.03
CA LEU A 406 1.34 -12.09 -7.15
C LEU A 406 2.41 -13.16 -7.35
N SER A 407 3.65 -12.72 -7.46
CA SER A 407 4.81 -13.60 -7.54
C SER A 407 5.96 -12.91 -6.80
N PHE A 408 6.19 -13.34 -5.57
CA PHE A 408 7.28 -12.80 -4.77
C PHE A 408 8.62 -13.41 -5.18
N ASP A 409 9.57 -12.56 -5.52
CA ASP A 409 10.94 -13.00 -5.75
C ASP A 409 11.64 -13.43 -4.43
N ARG A 410 12.93 -13.78 -4.53
CA ARG A 410 13.71 -14.20 -3.34
C ARG A 410 13.81 -13.12 -2.27
N ASN A 411 13.66 -11.83 -2.65
CA ASN A 411 13.77 -10.68 -1.76
C ASN A 411 12.41 -10.28 -1.13
N GLY A 412 11.32 -10.94 -1.53
CA GLY A 412 9.94 -10.59 -1.13
C GLY A 412 9.36 -9.43 -1.94
N ASP A 413 9.95 -9.12 -3.10
CA ASP A 413 9.52 -8.09 -4.00
C ASP A 413 8.57 -8.62 -5.08
N VAL A 414 7.69 -7.77 -5.58
CA VAL A 414 6.83 -8.04 -6.74
C VAL A 414 7.11 -7.04 -7.87
N GLN A 415 6.76 -7.45 -9.08
CA GLN A 415 6.73 -6.57 -10.25
C GLN A 415 5.27 -6.24 -10.59
N ALA A 416 5.03 -5.03 -11.07
CA ALA A 416 3.70 -4.58 -11.45
C ALA A 416 3.75 -3.74 -12.73
N PRO A 417 2.67 -3.72 -13.52
CA PRO A 417 2.51 -2.78 -14.61
C PRO A 417 2.48 -1.36 -14.06
N LYS A 418 2.71 -0.38 -14.93
CA LYS A 418 2.68 1.06 -14.59
C LYS A 418 1.70 1.80 -15.49
N MET A 419 1.11 2.83 -14.94
CA MET A 419 0.30 3.79 -15.67
C MET A 419 0.86 5.19 -15.54
N THR A 420 0.57 6.01 -16.52
CA THR A 420 0.68 7.47 -16.43
C THR A 420 -0.71 8.07 -16.39
N TRP A 421 -0.86 9.21 -15.75
CA TRP A 421 -2.15 9.87 -15.58
C TRP A 421 -1.98 11.39 -15.57
N LYS A 422 -3.08 12.11 -15.78
CA LYS A 422 -3.19 13.57 -15.64
C LYS A 422 -4.55 13.95 -15.06
N LEU A 423 -4.72 15.23 -14.71
CA LEU A 423 -6.05 15.80 -14.48
C LEU A 423 -6.62 16.31 -15.82
N ASP A 424 -7.89 16.03 -16.05
CA ASP A 424 -8.72 16.66 -17.07
C ASP A 424 -9.92 17.31 -16.36
N GLY A 425 -9.83 18.63 -16.17
CA GLY A 425 -10.70 19.30 -15.22
C GLY A 425 -10.43 18.85 -13.78
N GLU A 426 -11.40 18.19 -13.15
CA GLU A 426 -11.29 17.61 -11.80
C GLU A 426 -11.11 16.08 -11.84
N GLU A 427 -11.19 15.47 -13.02
CA GLU A 427 -11.10 14.02 -13.17
C GLU A 427 -9.66 13.55 -13.38
N ASN A 428 -9.30 12.49 -12.69
CA ASN A 428 -8.04 11.79 -12.88
C ASN A 428 -8.18 10.78 -14.02
N VAL A 429 -7.48 11.03 -15.14
CA VAL A 429 -7.56 10.18 -16.33
C VAL A 429 -6.24 9.49 -16.62
N GLU A 430 -6.30 8.19 -16.96
CA GLU A 430 -5.16 7.43 -17.44
C GLU A 430 -4.74 7.93 -18.82
N THR A 431 -3.44 8.17 -19.01
CA THR A 431 -2.86 8.64 -20.27
C THR A 431 -1.97 7.61 -20.95
N GLY A 432 -1.52 6.60 -20.22
CA GLY A 432 -0.68 5.53 -20.76
C GLY A 432 -0.59 4.35 -19.82
N TYR A 433 -0.32 3.18 -20.40
CA TYR A 433 -0.14 1.93 -19.70
C TYR A 433 1.12 1.22 -20.21
N MET A 434 1.91 0.69 -19.28
CA MET A 434 3.03 -0.20 -19.55
C MET A 434 2.83 -1.51 -18.80
N SER A 435 2.80 -2.62 -19.53
CA SER A 435 2.78 -3.96 -18.94
C SER A 435 4.02 -4.23 -18.09
N THR A 436 3.94 -5.21 -17.21
CA THR A 436 5.11 -5.64 -16.40
C THR A 436 6.33 -5.97 -17.26
N ALA A 437 6.12 -6.57 -18.45
CA ALA A 437 7.21 -6.89 -19.38
C ALA A 437 7.87 -5.64 -19.97
N GLU A 438 7.08 -4.64 -20.37
CA GLU A 438 7.58 -3.37 -20.89
C GLU A 438 8.30 -2.57 -19.81
N VAL A 439 7.81 -2.58 -18.57
CA VAL A 439 8.51 -1.97 -17.43
C VAL A 439 9.85 -2.67 -17.19
N ALA A 440 9.89 -3.99 -17.21
CA ALA A 440 11.14 -4.75 -17.07
C ALA A 440 12.14 -4.47 -18.20
N GLU A 441 11.66 -4.28 -19.43
CA GLU A 441 12.50 -3.89 -20.58
C GLU A 441 13.08 -2.49 -20.40
N LEU A 442 12.24 -1.52 -20.01
CA LEU A 442 12.70 -0.16 -19.72
C LEU A 442 13.77 -0.16 -18.63
N ILE A 443 13.57 -0.93 -17.56
CA ILE A 443 14.53 -1.09 -16.47
C ILE A 443 15.85 -1.67 -16.99
N ARG A 444 15.82 -2.74 -17.79
CA ARG A 444 17.04 -3.34 -18.39
C ARG A 444 17.79 -2.35 -19.27
N MET A 445 17.09 -1.58 -20.08
CA MET A 445 17.69 -0.53 -20.90
C MET A 445 18.37 0.55 -20.05
N LEU A 446 17.77 0.90 -18.91
CA LEU A 446 18.30 1.90 -17.97
C LEU A 446 19.41 1.36 -17.06
N ASP A 447 19.54 0.06 -16.88
CA ASP A 447 20.62 -0.53 -16.06
C ASP A 447 21.89 -0.82 -16.90
N GLY A 448 21.77 -0.80 -18.22
CA GLY A 448 22.89 -0.88 -19.17
C GLY A 448 23.24 -2.24 -19.58
#